data_f54e785b2b4818a5cbd5debee3d2116f
#
_entry.id   f54e785b2b4818a5cbd5debee3d2116f
#
_cell.length_a   1.000
_cell.length_b   1.000
_cell.length_c   1.000
_cell.angle_alpha   90.00
_cell.angle_beta   90.00
_cell.angle_gamma   90.00
#
_symmetry.space_group_name_H-M   'P 1'
#
loop_
_entity.id
_entity.type
_entity.pdbx_description
1 polymer ?
#
loop_
_entity_poly.entity_id
_entity_poly.type
_entity_poly.pdbx_seq_one_letter_code
_entity_poly.pdbx_strand_id
1 'polypeptide(L)'
;VLVRLREETVASDWSGAINDSSTINDYQKVIGSLVNDAKRSIESYHDWLVLRETVNVSTVASTKNYNLSSGQEFKVLDVVNNSTGNQLAQVTRTYLNSIMYPTDPTGEPNYYGFNGSDTSNNLKVDLSPIPTEAQTISFDIVKYQDTLTSATTVVKLPHQPIILGAYARAIAERGEDG
;
A
#
# COMPACT_ATOMS: atom_id res chain seq x y z
N VAL A 1 -7.66 18.01 -14.57
CA VAL A 1 -6.67 17.88 -15.64
C VAL A 1 -7.30 18.23 -16.99
N LEU A 2 -8.36 17.55 -17.42
CA LEU A 2 -9.01 17.77 -18.74
C LEU A 2 -9.42 19.24 -18.95
N VAL A 3 -10.05 19.88 -17.95
CA VAL A 3 -10.42 21.30 -18.03
C VAL A 3 -9.18 22.19 -18.22
N ARG A 4 -8.07 21.90 -17.56
CA ARG A 4 -6.81 22.64 -17.73
C ARG A 4 -6.19 22.44 -19.13
N LEU A 5 -6.39 21.28 -19.73
CA LEU A 5 -5.96 20.98 -21.10
C LEU A 5 -6.90 21.56 -22.15
N ARG A 6 -8.00 22.21 -21.73
CA ARG A 6 -9.05 22.74 -22.62
C ARG A 6 -9.74 21.68 -23.49
N GLU A 7 -9.70 20.41 -23.06
CA GLU A 7 -10.42 19.31 -23.70
C GLU A 7 -11.89 19.27 -23.29
N GLU A 8 -12.19 19.83 -22.11
CA GLU A 8 -13.54 19.93 -21.56
C GLU A 8 -13.80 21.33 -20.98
N THR A 9 -15.02 21.82 -21.12
CA THR A 9 -15.39 23.16 -20.66
C THR A 9 -15.77 23.19 -19.20
N VAL A 10 -16.29 22.08 -18.67
CA VAL A 10 -16.74 21.96 -17.28
C VAL A 10 -16.30 20.60 -16.70
N ALA A 11 -15.90 20.58 -15.44
CA ALA A 11 -15.48 19.33 -14.78
C ALA A 11 -16.63 18.31 -14.62
N SER A 12 -17.88 18.74 -14.74
CA SER A 12 -19.08 17.89 -14.67
C SER A 12 -19.38 17.15 -15.99
N ASP A 13 -18.68 17.45 -17.08
CA ASP A 13 -18.91 16.80 -18.37
C ASP A 13 -18.44 15.34 -18.39
N TRP A 14 -17.65 14.99 -17.39
CA TRP A 14 -17.20 13.61 -17.20
C TRP A 14 -17.92 12.95 -16.02
N SER A 15 -18.89 12.09 -16.31
CA SER A 15 -19.67 11.34 -15.33
C SER A 15 -19.30 9.85 -15.22
N GLY A 16 -18.41 9.35 -16.08
CA GLY A 16 -18.05 7.93 -16.13
C GLY A 16 -16.93 7.54 -15.15
N ALA A 17 -16.83 6.26 -14.85
CA ALA A 17 -15.67 5.68 -14.18
C ALA A 17 -14.46 5.70 -15.13
N ILE A 18 -13.25 5.86 -14.59
CA ILE A 18 -11.99 5.89 -15.36
C ILE A 18 -11.82 4.66 -16.28
N ASN A 19 -12.41 3.53 -15.88
CA ASN A 19 -12.34 2.26 -16.63
C ASN A 19 -13.65 1.94 -17.38
N ASP A 20 -14.63 2.83 -17.42
CA ASP A 20 -15.86 2.57 -18.14
C ASP A 20 -15.65 2.82 -19.64
N SER A 21 -15.50 1.73 -20.40
CA SER A 21 -15.27 1.76 -21.84
C SER A 21 -16.48 2.26 -22.65
N SER A 22 -17.66 2.35 -22.04
CA SER A 22 -18.89 2.74 -22.72
C SER A 22 -19.14 4.26 -22.71
N THR A 23 -18.55 4.99 -21.76
CA THR A 23 -18.86 6.40 -21.50
C THR A 23 -17.67 7.35 -21.66
N ILE A 24 -16.44 6.85 -21.78
CA ILE A 24 -15.23 7.67 -21.88
C ILE A 24 -14.45 7.34 -23.16
N ASN A 25 -13.89 8.37 -23.79
CA ASN A 25 -13.03 8.22 -24.95
C ASN A 25 -11.62 7.74 -24.55
N ASP A 26 -10.81 7.33 -25.55
CA ASP A 26 -9.48 6.77 -25.28
C ASP A 26 -8.52 7.80 -24.67
N TYR A 27 -8.66 9.07 -25.02
CA TYR A 27 -7.85 10.13 -24.43
C TYR A 27 -8.17 10.35 -22.95
N GLN A 28 -9.45 10.27 -22.56
CA GLN A 28 -9.85 10.35 -21.15
C GLN A 28 -9.29 9.18 -20.34
N LYS A 29 -9.20 7.97 -20.92
CA LYS A 29 -8.54 6.81 -20.28
C LYS A 29 -7.06 7.07 -20.04
N VAL A 30 -6.36 7.64 -21.04
CA VAL A 30 -4.94 8.03 -20.88
C VAL A 30 -4.79 9.04 -19.74
N ILE A 31 -5.61 10.09 -19.70
CA ILE A 31 -5.58 11.08 -18.61
C ILE A 31 -5.87 10.41 -17.26
N GLY A 32 -6.80 9.47 -17.19
CA GLY A 32 -7.07 8.68 -15.98
C GLY A 32 -5.86 7.90 -15.50
N SER A 33 -5.11 7.28 -16.42
CA SER A 33 -3.85 6.60 -16.11
C SER A 33 -2.81 7.59 -15.57
N LEU A 34 -2.61 8.73 -16.24
CA LEU A 34 -1.66 9.75 -15.79
C LEU A 34 -1.99 10.33 -14.40
N VAL A 35 -3.29 10.43 -14.06
CA VAL A 35 -3.73 10.82 -12.71
C VAL A 35 -3.34 9.77 -11.69
N ASN A 36 -3.54 8.47 -11.99
CA ASN A 36 -3.15 7.39 -11.10
C ASN A 36 -1.62 7.32 -10.93
N ASP A 37 -0.85 7.52 -11.99
CA ASP A 37 0.61 7.56 -11.94
C ASP A 37 1.12 8.74 -11.11
N ALA A 38 0.50 9.92 -11.26
CA ALA A 38 0.82 11.09 -10.44
C ALA A 38 0.49 10.84 -8.96
N LYS A 39 -0.70 10.27 -8.68
CA LYS A 39 -1.12 9.87 -7.33
C LYS A 39 -0.09 8.93 -6.72
N ARG A 40 0.29 7.86 -7.44
CA ARG A 40 1.25 6.87 -6.97
C ARG A 40 2.63 7.48 -6.66
N SER A 41 3.11 8.37 -7.53
CA SER A 41 4.38 9.08 -7.31
C SER A 41 4.35 9.91 -6.03
N ILE A 42 3.23 10.57 -5.74
CA ILE A 42 3.08 11.42 -4.54
C ILE A 42 2.93 10.55 -3.28
N GLU A 43 2.19 9.44 -3.36
CA GLU A 43 2.06 8.48 -2.26
C GLU A 43 3.42 7.91 -1.84
N SER A 44 4.27 7.58 -2.81
CA SER A 44 5.59 7.00 -2.56
C SER A 44 6.65 8.01 -2.08
N TYR A 45 6.40 9.31 -2.25
CA TYR A 45 7.37 10.35 -1.89
C TYR A 45 7.50 10.57 -0.38
N HIS A 46 6.43 10.35 0.38
CA HIS A 46 6.39 10.64 1.81
C HIS A 46 5.48 9.65 2.57
N ASP A 47 5.80 9.40 3.85
CA ASP A 47 4.98 8.56 4.74
C ASP A 47 3.78 9.37 5.26
N TRP A 48 2.78 9.53 4.41
CA TRP A 48 1.60 10.34 4.69
C TRP A 48 0.79 9.80 5.87
N LEU A 49 0.55 10.63 6.88
CA LEU A 49 -0.24 10.24 8.07
C LEU A 49 -1.65 9.73 7.71
N VAL A 50 -2.25 10.31 6.68
CA VAL A 50 -3.59 9.94 6.21
C VAL A 50 -3.64 8.54 5.57
N LEU A 51 -2.49 7.98 5.20
CA LEU A 51 -2.34 6.63 4.63
C LEU A 51 -1.92 5.59 5.68
N ARG A 52 -1.72 6.01 6.94
CA ARG A 52 -1.40 5.06 8.00
C ARG A 52 -2.60 4.20 8.38
N GLU A 53 -2.30 2.93 8.60
CA GLU A 53 -3.25 1.92 9.03
C GLU A 53 -2.55 0.96 10.00
N THR A 54 -3.27 0.47 11.00
CA THR A 54 -2.76 -0.56 11.91
C THR A 54 -3.41 -1.89 11.59
N VAL A 55 -2.59 -2.89 11.25
CA VAL A 55 -3.04 -4.26 11.00
C VAL A 55 -2.69 -5.12 12.21
N ASN A 56 -3.71 -5.72 12.82
CA ASN A 56 -3.53 -6.59 13.97
C ASN A 56 -3.50 -8.06 13.53
N VAL A 57 -2.46 -8.76 13.97
CA VAL A 57 -2.30 -10.20 13.77
C VAL A 57 -2.39 -10.89 15.11
N SER A 58 -3.39 -11.78 15.27
CA SER A 58 -3.50 -12.63 16.46
C SER A 58 -2.63 -13.86 16.29
N THR A 59 -1.68 -14.07 17.18
CA THR A 59 -0.82 -15.25 17.15
C THR A 59 -1.55 -16.49 17.67
N VAL A 60 -1.04 -17.65 17.26
CA VAL A 60 -1.50 -18.97 17.72
C VAL A 60 -0.27 -19.71 18.21
N ALA A 61 -0.39 -20.40 19.35
CA ALA A 61 0.69 -21.20 19.90
C ALA A 61 1.27 -22.16 18.86
N SER A 62 2.58 -22.28 18.82
CA SER A 62 3.34 -23.16 17.91
C SER A 62 3.20 -22.83 16.41
N THR A 63 2.73 -21.63 16.07
CA THR A 63 2.60 -21.17 14.68
C THR A 63 3.56 -20.02 14.44
N LYS A 64 4.38 -20.11 13.39
CA LYS A 64 5.35 -19.06 13.02
C LYS A 64 4.92 -18.16 11.87
N ASN A 65 4.08 -18.67 10.98
CA ASN A 65 3.71 -18.00 9.73
C ASN A 65 2.33 -17.37 9.85
N TYR A 66 2.23 -16.09 9.50
CA TYR A 66 0.98 -15.34 9.53
C TYR A 66 0.81 -14.56 8.23
N ASN A 67 -0.45 -14.30 7.86
CA ASN A 67 -0.77 -13.49 6.70
C ASN A 67 -1.17 -12.09 7.16
N LEU A 68 -0.62 -11.06 6.52
CA LEU A 68 -1.08 -9.68 6.63
C LEU A 68 -2.15 -9.44 5.56
N SER A 69 -3.36 -9.10 5.99
CA SER A 69 -4.52 -8.95 5.10
C SER A 69 -4.60 -7.61 4.36
N SER A 70 -3.54 -6.81 4.34
CA SER A 70 -3.57 -5.45 3.79
C SER A 70 -3.16 -5.33 2.31
N GLY A 71 -2.96 -6.43 1.58
CA GLY A 71 -2.44 -6.41 0.21
C GLY A 71 -0.92 -6.32 0.16
N GLN A 72 -0.34 -6.07 -1.04
CA GLN A 72 1.11 -6.14 -1.25
C GLN A 72 1.83 -4.79 -1.20
N GLU A 73 1.10 -3.70 -1.40
CA GLU A 73 1.69 -2.38 -1.57
C GLU A 73 1.57 -1.54 -0.29
N PHE A 74 2.42 -1.83 0.67
CA PHE A 74 2.53 -1.05 1.90
C PHE A 74 3.97 -1.02 2.43
N LYS A 75 4.25 -0.05 3.27
CA LYS A 75 5.50 0.10 4.00
C LYS A 75 5.22 -0.10 5.49
N VAL A 76 5.95 -0.99 6.14
CA VAL A 76 5.88 -1.15 7.59
C VAL A 76 6.71 -0.06 8.26
N LEU A 77 6.12 0.64 9.21
CA LEU A 77 6.77 1.67 10.01
C LEU A 77 7.25 1.10 11.33
N ASP A 78 6.38 0.36 12.01
CA ASP A 78 6.63 -0.20 13.32
C ASP A 78 5.83 -1.48 13.56
N VAL A 79 6.33 -2.35 14.45
CA VAL A 79 5.64 -3.57 14.85
C VAL A 79 5.77 -3.75 16.35
N VAL A 80 4.63 -3.87 17.01
CA VAL A 80 4.56 -3.96 18.47
C VAL A 80 3.72 -5.15 18.89
N ASN A 81 4.21 -5.89 19.86
CA ASN A 81 3.40 -6.87 20.58
C ASN A 81 2.55 -6.15 21.63
N ASN A 82 1.26 -5.98 21.35
CA ASN A 82 0.35 -5.27 22.27
C ASN A 82 0.12 -5.98 23.59
N SER A 83 0.37 -7.29 23.64
CA SER A 83 0.19 -8.07 24.88
C SER A 83 1.30 -7.82 25.90
N THR A 84 2.52 -7.51 25.42
CA THR A 84 3.71 -7.31 26.27
C THR A 84 4.28 -5.89 26.19
N GLY A 85 3.91 -5.12 25.17
CA GLY A 85 4.45 -3.78 24.91
C GLY A 85 5.82 -3.79 24.22
N ASN A 86 6.33 -4.95 23.81
CA ASN A 86 7.64 -5.07 23.20
C ASN A 86 7.58 -4.79 21.69
N GLN A 87 8.56 -4.01 21.20
CA GLN A 87 8.74 -3.76 19.78
C GLN A 87 9.47 -4.92 19.12
N LEU A 88 9.01 -5.36 17.93
CA LEU A 88 9.64 -6.40 17.15
C LEU A 88 10.58 -5.77 16.12
N ALA A 89 11.79 -6.33 16.01
CA ALA A 89 12.76 -5.89 15.00
C ALA A 89 12.55 -6.63 13.67
N GLN A 90 12.53 -5.86 12.56
CA GLN A 90 12.55 -6.45 11.23
C GLN A 90 13.92 -7.03 10.93
N VAL A 91 13.95 -8.26 10.47
CA VAL A 91 15.17 -8.95 10.08
C VAL A 91 15.05 -9.61 8.71
N THR A 92 16.19 -9.87 8.08
CA THR A 92 16.23 -10.56 6.78
C THR A 92 15.84 -12.01 6.91
N ARG A 93 15.34 -12.61 5.83
CA ARG A 93 15.02 -14.04 5.79
C ARG A 93 16.23 -14.91 6.13
N THR A 94 17.42 -14.53 5.66
CA THR A 94 18.67 -15.26 5.96
C THR A 94 18.97 -15.26 7.46
N TYR A 95 18.78 -14.11 8.13
CA TYR A 95 18.97 -14.03 9.57
C TYR A 95 17.95 -14.87 10.33
N LEU A 96 16.65 -14.81 9.97
CA LEU A 96 15.63 -15.68 10.57
C LEU A 96 15.98 -17.15 10.44
N ASN A 97 16.40 -17.60 9.24
CA ASN A 97 16.81 -18.97 9.03
C ASN A 97 18.00 -19.38 9.91
N SER A 98 18.96 -18.45 10.13
CA SER A 98 20.13 -18.74 10.97
C SER A 98 19.78 -18.94 12.46
N ILE A 99 18.80 -18.19 12.98
CA ILE A 99 18.38 -18.31 14.38
C ILE A 99 17.34 -19.41 14.60
N MET A 100 16.65 -19.83 13.54
CA MET A 100 15.65 -20.91 13.58
C MET A 100 16.25 -22.30 13.33
N TYR A 101 17.52 -22.41 12.93
CA TYR A 101 18.17 -23.69 12.66
C TYR A 101 19.19 -24.05 13.77
N PRO A 102 19.33 -25.31 14.24
CA PRO A 102 18.61 -26.51 13.80
C PRO A 102 17.20 -26.68 14.41
N THR A 103 16.85 -25.89 15.41
CA THR A 103 15.56 -25.99 16.10
C THR A 103 14.98 -24.60 16.27
N ASP A 104 13.75 -24.40 15.81
CA ASP A 104 13.04 -23.13 15.95
C ASP A 104 12.89 -22.78 17.45
N PRO A 105 13.38 -21.62 17.93
CA PRO A 105 13.20 -21.21 19.31
C PRO A 105 11.73 -20.90 19.55
N THR A 106 11.23 -21.23 20.75
CA THR A 106 9.86 -20.93 21.18
C THR A 106 9.88 -19.89 22.29
N GLY A 107 8.89 -19.01 22.33
CA GLY A 107 8.80 -17.98 23.33
C GLY A 107 8.07 -16.73 22.82
N GLU A 108 8.36 -15.59 23.44
CA GLU A 108 7.83 -14.32 23.01
C GLU A 108 8.52 -13.84 21.73
N PRO A 109 7.76 -13.45 20.66
CA PRO A 109 8.33 -12.93 19.42
C PRO A 109 9.05 -11.61 19.63
N ASN A 110 10.31 -11.53 19.18
CA ASN A 110 11.13 -10.32 19.18
C ASN A 110 11.55 -9.88 17.77
N TYR A 111 11.43 -10.80 16.82
CA TYR A 111 11.83 -10.58 15.42
C TYR A 111 10.69 -10.95 14.48
N TYR A 112 10.63 -10.25 13.37
CA TYR A 112 9.78 -10.62 12.26
C TYR A 112 10.52 -10.49 10.93
N GLY A 113 10.09 -11.26 9.95
CA GLY A 113 10.62 -11.16 8.59
C GLY A 113 9.58 -11.58 7.56
N PHE A 114 9.64 -10.99 6.38
CA PHE A 114 8.70 -11.30 5.32
C PHE A 114 9.09 -12.58 4.57
N ASN A 115 8.08 -13.38 4.21
CA ASN A 115 8.24 -14.70 3.59
C ASN A 115 7.34 -14.86 2.35
N GLY A 116 7.43 -13.93 1.41
CA GLY A 116 6.63 -13.96 0.19
C GLY A 116 5.14 -13.67 0.42
N SER A 117 4.29 -14.18 -0.45
CA SER A 117 2.84 -13.98 -0.37
C SER A 117 2.08 -15.31 -0.38
N ASP A 118 0.83 -15.31 0.04
CA ASP A 118 -0.09 -16.42 -0.10
C ASP A 118 -0.76 -16.45 -1.49
N THR A 119 -1.65 -17.41 -1.71
CA THR A 119 -2.40 -17.56 -2.97
C THR A 119 -3.40 -16.42 -3.22
N SER A 120 -3.75 -15.65 -2.19
CA SER A 120 -4.61 -14.47 -2.25
C SER A 120 -3.82 -13.15 -2.32
N ASN A 121 -2.50 -13.25 -2.57
CA ASN A 121 -1.58 -12.11 -2.61
C ASN A 121 -1.42 -11.34 -1.28
N ASN A 122 -1.79 -11.94 -0.13
CA ASN A 122 -1.46 -11.36 1.16
C ASN A 122 0.00 -11.63 1.50
N LEU A 123 0.69 -10.62 1.98
CA LEU A 123 2.08 -10.78 2.42
C LEU A 123 2.16 -11.70 3.63
N LYS A 124 3.08 -12.66 3.59
CA LYS A 124 3.38 -13.55 4.71
C LYS A 124 4.47 -12.97 5.59
N VAL A 125 4.28 -13.11 6.90
CA VAL A 125 5.27 -12.74 7.92
C VAL A 125 5.58 -13.94 8.80
N ASP A 126 6.87 -14.16 9.07
CA ASP A 126 7.34 -15.14 10.02
C ASP A 126 7.75 -14.42 11.30
N LEU A 127 7.35 -14.98 12.44
CA LEU A 127 7.73 -14.50 13.77
C LEU A 127 8.78 -15.39 14.40
N SER A 128 9.73 -14.82 15.12
CA SER A 128 10.74 -15.55 15.89
C SER A 128 11.04 -14.84 17.21
N PRO A 129 11.12 -15.56 18.34
CA PRO A 129 10.74 -16.96 18.58
C PRO A 129 9.30 -17.30 18.18
N ILE A 130 9.00 -18.59 18.01
CA ILE A 130 7.64 -19.05 17.74
C ILE A 130 6.76 -18.78 18.96
N PRO A 131 5.60 -18.11 18.82
CA PRO A 131 4.72 -17.82 19.93
C PRO A 131 4.29 -19.10 20.69
N THR A 132 4.30 -19.02 22.01
CA THR A 132 3.82 -20.11 22.89
C THR A 132 2.36 -19.92 23.30
N GLU A 133 1.80 -18.74 23.06
CA GLU A 133 0.44 -18.37 23.42
C GLU A 133 -0.17 -17.39 22.40
N ALA A 134 -1.48 -17.15 22.56
CA ALA A 134 -2.16 -16.16 21.73
C ALA A 134 -1.82 -14.75 22.23
N GLN A 135 -1.26 -13.94 21.33
CA GLN A 135 -0.88 -12.54 21.54
C GLN A 135 -1.36 -11.71 20.34
N THR A 136 -1.45 -10.39 20.51
CA THR A 136 -1.79 -9.49 19.42
C THR A 136 -0.56 -8.71 19.00
N ILE A 137 -0.11 -8.93 17.76
CA ILE A 137 0.98 -8.19 17.14
C ILE A 137 0.36 -7.15 16.22
N SER A 138 0.67 -5.88 16.45
CA SER A 138 0.20 -4.75 15.64
C SER A 138 1.29 -4.29 14.69
N PHE A 139 0.96 -4.25 13.42
CA PHE A 139 1.78 -3.70 12.35
C PHE A 139 1.26 -2.31 12.01
N ASP A 140 2.02 -1.27 12.30
CA ASP A 140 1.73 0.09 11.85
C ASP A 140 2.34 0.27 10.45
N ILE A 141 1.47 0.50 9.48
CA ILE A 141 1.84 0.52 8.06
C ILE A 141 1.39 1.81 7.38
N VAL A 142 2.07 2.19 6.32
CA VAL A 142 1.56 3.13 5.32
C VAL A 142 1.08 2.32 4.13
N LYS A 143 -0.23 2.32 3.90
CA LYS A 143 -0.86 1.62 2.78
C LYS A 143 -1.25 2.60 1.69
N TYR A 144 -0.74 2.37 0.50
CA TYR A 144 -1.11 3.17 -0.65
C TYR A 144 -2.57 2.95 -1.02
N GLN A 145 -3.23 4.02 -1.43
CA GLN A 145 -4.62 3.95 -1.86
C GLN A 145 -4.72 3.22 -3.20
N ASP A 146 -5.71 2.34 -3.34
CA ASP A 146 -5.96 1.62 -4.59
C ASP A 146 -6.08 2.57 -5.80
N THR A 147 -5.90 2.03 -6.99
CA THR A 147 -6.08 2.74 -8.25
C THR A 147 -7.48 3.37 -8.32
N LEU A 148 -7.54 4.64 -8.70
CA LEU A 148 -8.80 5.33 -8.88
C LEU A 148 -9.51 4.76 -10.11
N THR A 149 -10.60 4.05 -9.88
CA THR A 149 -11.42 3.41 -10.94
C THR A 149 -12.85 3.96 -10.98
N SER A 150 -13.27 4.66 -9.93
CA SER A 150 -14.63 5.21 -9.80
C SER A 150 -14.58 6.71 -9.53
N ALA A 151 -15.51 7.45 -10.13
CA ALA A 151 -15.69 8.88 -9.89
C ALA A 151 -16.07 9.21 -8.43
N THR A 152 -16.59 8.23 -7.68
CA THR A 152 -16.98 8.39 -6.27
C THR A 152 -15.84 8.11 -5.29
N THR A 153 -14.70 7.61 -5.76
CA THR A 153 -13.55 7.33 -4.88
C THR A 153 -12.92 8.63 -4.39
N VAL A 154 -12.92 8.83 -3.08
CA VAL A 154 -12.31 10.01 -2.46
C VAL A 154 -10.79 9.82 -2.39
N VAL A 155 -10.06 10.77 -2.96
CA VAL A 155 -8.60 10.81 -2.85
C VAL A 155 -8.22 11.33 -1.46
N LYS A 156 -7.45 10.55 -0.72
CA LYS A 156 -7.01 10.89 0.66
C LYS A 156 -5.91 11.95 0.70
N LEU A 157 -5.11 12.04 -0.36
CA LEU A 157 -4.00 13.00 -0.47
C LEU A 157 -4.45 14.38 -0.96
N PRO A 158 -3.63 15.43 -0.75
CA PRO A 158 -3.87 16.74 -1.34
C PRO A 158 -3.99 16.63 -2.88
N HIS A 159 -5.10 17.10 -3.42
CA HIS A 159 -5.41 16.95 -4.85
C HIS A 159 -4.55 17.81 -5.79
N GLN A 160 -4.07 18.98 -5.32
CA GLN A 160 -3.31 19.92 -6.14
C GLN A 160 -2.03 19.33 -6.77
N PRO A 161 -1.12 18.70 -6.01
CA PRO A 161 0.08 18.10 -6.61
C PRO A 161 -0.28 16.97 -7.59
N ILE A 162 -1.35 16.21 -7.34
CA ILE A 162 -1.81 15.15 -8.25
C ILE A 162 -2.26 15.77 -9.58
N ILE A 163 -3.09 16.82 -9.54
CA ILE A 163 -3.57 17.52 -10.73
C ILE A 163 -2.40 18.12 -11.52
N LEU A 164 -1.46 18.78 -10.85
CA LEU A 164 -0.29 19.38 -11.50
C LEU A 164 0.64 18.33 -12.11
N GLY A 165 0.90 17.24 -11.38
CA GLY A 165 1.72 16.15 -11.88
C GLY A 165 1.12 15.42 -13.08
N ALA A 166 -0.19 15.19 -13.08
CA ALA A 166 -0.90 14.60 -14.20
C ALA A 166 -0.96 15.57 -15.40
N TYR A 167 -1.17 16.87 -15.14
CA TYR A 167 -1.17 17.90 -16.18
C TYR A 167 0.19 18.00 -16.88
N ALA A 168 1.29 18.03 -16.12
CA ALA A 168 2.64 18.08 -16.68
C ALA A 168 2.93 16.86 -17.58
N ARG A 169 2.55 15.66 -17.13
CA ARG A 169 2.70 14.43 -17.92
C ARG A 169 1.86 14.46 -19.21
N ALA A 170 0.63 14.98 -19.12
CA ALA A 170 -0.24 15.08 -20.29
C ALA A 170 0.28 16.07 -21.35
N ILE A 171 0.90 17.17 -20.92
CA ILE A 171 1.56 18.12 -21.85
C ILE A 171 2.76 17.46 -22.52
N ALA A 172 3.61 16.79 -21.73
CA ALA A 172 4.79 16.09 -22.26
C ALA A 172 4.40 15.01 -23.27
N GLU A 173 3.32 14.25 -23.03
CA GLU A 173 2.82 13.24 -23.98
C GLU A 173 2.34 13.86 -25.30
N ARG A 174 1.75 15.06 -25.26
CA ARG A 174 1.33 15.78 -26.47
C ARG A 174 2.48 16.43 -27.23
N GLY A 175 3.70 16.39 -26.71
CA GLY A 175 4.86 17.06 -27.32
C GLY A 175 4.79 18.60 -27.19
N GLU A 176 3.95 19.10 -26.34
CA GLU A 176 3.82 20.53 -26.03
C GLU A 176 4.78 20.90 -24.87
N ASP A 177 6.08 20.69 -25.10
CA ASP A 177 7.11 21.16 -24.16
C ASP A 177 7.08 22.69 -24.16
N GLY A 178 6.61 23.26 -23.06
CA GLY A 178 6.45 24.68 -22.84
C GLY A 178 7.76 25.47 -22.73
#